data_ab34622b03700e30e2a44104d74d44d9
#
_entry.id   ab34622b03700e30e2a44104d74d44d9
#
_cell.length_a   1.000
_cell.length_b   1.000
_cell.length_c   1.000
_cell.angle_alpha   90.00
_cell.angle_beta   90.00
_cell.angle_gamma   90.00
#
_symmetry.space_group_name_H-M   'P 1'
#
loop_
_entity.id
_entity.type
_entity.pdbx_description
1 polymer ?
#
loop_
_entity_poly.entity_id
_entity_poly.type
_entity_poly.pdbx_seq_one_letter_code
_entity_poly.pdbx_strand_id
1 'polypeptide(L)'
;MNLNIYQLKKKIIYRSNYRGTKEMDKLLGAFTNKYINKLNNEDLINLEKLLNLDDNNLYNFYNGLKTDIKIENNNINLLFKNFKYE
;
A
#
# COMPACT_ATOMS: atom_id res chain seq x y z
N MET A 1 12.08 -17.95 9.52
CA MET A 1 11.27 -17.32 10.54
C MET A 1 9.85 -17.13 10.02
N ASN A 2 8.89 -17.66 10.72
CA ASN A 2 7.50 -17.53 10.31
C ASN A 2 6.96 -16.17 10.69
N LEU A 3 6.56 -15.41 9.70
CA LEU A 3 5.93 -14.12 9.93
C LEU A 3 4.51 -14.36 10.45
N ASN A 4 4.21 -13.81 11.60
CA ASN A 4 2.86 -13.88 12.13
C ASN A 4 1.97 -12.95 11.28
N ILE A 5 1.00 -13.54 10.59
CA ILE A 5 0.12 -12.80 9.68
C ILE A 5 -0.65 -11.71 10.42
N TYR A 6 -1.07 -11.99 11.66
CA TYR A 6 -1.76 -10.99 12.47
C TYR A 6 -0.89 -9.76 12.72
N GLN A 7 0.37 -9.99 13.10
CA GLN A 7 1.32 -8.90 13.33
C GLN A 7 1.64 -8.14 12.05
N LEU A 8 1.75 -8.86 10.92
CA LEU A 8 1.97 -8.24 9.62
C LEU A 8 0.82 -7.31 9.25
N LYS A 9 -0.42 -7.78 9.43
CA LYS A 9 -1.61 -6.95 9.17
C LYS A 9 -1.63 -5.70 10.04
N LYS A 10 -1.31 -5.83 11.31
CA LYS A 10 -1.26 -4.68 12.23
C LYS A 10 -0.23 -3.65 11.77
N LYS A 11 0.94 -4.12 11.37
CA LYS A 11 2.01 -3.27 10.85
C LYS A 11 1.57 -2.54 9.58
N ILE A 12 0.92 -3.27 8.67
CA ILE A 12 0.43 -2.71 7.42
C ILE A 12 -0.63 -1.63 7.70
N ILE A 13 -1.58 -1.90 8.58
CA ILE A 13 -2.62 -0.95 8.95
C ILE A 13 -2.00 0.31 9.53
N TYR A 14 -1.06 0.16 10.46
CA TYR A 14 -0.38 1.30 11.06
C TYR A 14 0.34 2.15 10.00
N ARG A 15 1.13 1.51 9.14
CA ARG A 15 1.90 2.21 8.11
C ARG A 15 1.01 2.89 7.08
N SER A 16 -0.18 2.34 6.83
CA SER A 16 -1.13 2.91 5.89
C SER A 16 -1.76 4.21 6.43
N ASN A 17 -1.94 4.30 7.75
CA ASN A 17 -2.66 5.40 8.37
C ASN A 17 -1.78 6.52 8.90
N TYR A 18 -0.46 6.32 8.91
CA TYR A 18 0.48 7.31 9.46
C TYR A 18 1.60 7.56 8.47
N ARG A 19 1.26 8.22 7.36
CA ARG A 19 2.21 8.48 6.28
C ARG A 19 2.95 9.81 6.41
N GLY A 20 2.35 10.78 7.09
CA GLY A 20 2.95 12.09 7.26
C GLY A 20 2.13 13.23 6.67
N THR A 21 1.23 12.95 5.74
CA THR A 21 0.26 13.93 5.24
C THR A 21 -1.13 13.35 5.32
N LYS A 22 -2.12 14.24 5.46
CA LYS A 22 -3.51 13.80 5.57
C LYS A 22 -3.98 13.10 4.29
N GLU A 23 -3.58 13.61 3.14
CA GLU A 23 -3.98 13.00 1.87
C GLU A 23 -3.48 11.57 1.74
N MET A 24 -2.21 11.34 2.06
CA MET A 24 -1.64 10.01 1.95
C MET A 24 -2.17 9.07 3.02
N ASP A 25 -2.40 9.58 4.23
CA ASP A 25 -3.03 8.79 5.29
C ASP A 25 -4.42 8.31 4.86
N LYS A 26 -5.22 9.20 4.29
CA LYS A 26 -6.57 8.85 3.85
C LYS A 26 -6.55 7.88 2.67
N LEU A 27 -5.70 8.14 1.68
CA LEU A 27 -5.64 7.30 0.48
C LEU A 27 -5.20 5.87 0.84
N LEU A 28 -4.07 5.74 1.52
CA LEU A 28 -3.52 4.42 1.84
C LEU A 28 -4.31 3.73 2.94
N GLY A 29 -4.84 4.49 3.90
CA GLY A 29 -5.71 3.93 4.92
C GLY A 29 -6.98 3.35 4.32
N ALA A 30 -7.63 4.07 3.40
CA ALA A 30 -8.82 3.60 2.73
C ALA A 30 -8.53 2.37 1.86
N PHE A 31 -7.43 2.39 1.12
CA PHE A 31 -7.02 1.25 0.30
C PHE A 31 -6.81 0.01 1.15
N THR A 32 -6.02 0.13 2.20
CA THR A 32 -5.71 -0.98 3.09
C THR A 32 -6.97 -1.51 3.78
N ASN A 33 -7.80 -0.61 4.31
CA ASN A 33 -9.05 -1.02 4.95
C ASN A 33 -9.95 -1.83 4.02
N LYS A 34 -10.00 -1.45 2.75
CA LYS A 34 -10.85 -2.15 1.79
C LYS A 34 -10.36 -3.57 1.52
N TYR A 35 -9.05 -3.78 1.47
CA TYR A 35 -8.50 -5.03 0.96
C TYR A 35 -7.84 -5.93 1.99
N ILE A 36 -7.45 -5.42 3.17
CA ILE A 36 -6.56 -6.14 4.10
C ILE A 36 -7.04 -7.55 4.46
N ASN A 37 -8.34 -7.76 4.59
CA ASN A 37 -8.90 -9.05 4.98
C ASN A 37 -9.21 -9.96 3.78
N LYS A 38 -8.95 -9.48 2.57
CA LYS A 38 -9.19 -10.23 1.34
C LYS A 38 -7.91 -10.71 0.66
N LEU A 39 -6.76 -10.32 1.21
CA LEU A 39 -5.46 -10.57 0.58
C LEU A 39 -4.87 -11.90 1.07
N ASN A 40 -4.21 -12.61 0.16
CA ASN A 40 -3.42 -13.78 0.53
C ASN A 40 -2.05 -13.34 1.07
N ASN A 41 -1.22 -14.30 1.50
CA ASN A 41 0.07 -13.99 2.09
C ASN A 41 0.99 -13.25 1.13
N GLU A 42 1.01 -13.64 -0.13
CA GLU A 42 1.84 -12.98 -1.14
C GLU A 42 1.43 -11.52 -1.33
N ASP A 43 0.12 -11.27 -1.40
CA ASP A 43 -0.40 -9.92 -1.54
C ASP A 43 -0.08 -9.05 -0.33
N LEU A 44 -0.14 -9.63 0.88
CA LEU A 44 0.22 -8.90 2.11
C LEU A 44 1.68 -8.48 2.09
N ILE A 45 2.56 -9.38 1.66
CA ILE A 45 3.98 -9.07 1.55
C ILE A 45 4.20 -7.97 0.52
N ASN A 46 3.50 -8.04 -0.61
CA ASN A 46 3.61 -7.01 -1.65
C ASN A 46 3.04 -5.67 -1.19
N LEU A 47 1.98 -5.69 -0.38
CA LEU A 47 1.45 -4.45 0.19
C LEU A 47 2.45 -3.83 1.16
N GLU A 48 3.12 -4.63 1.98
CA GLU A 48 4.18 -4.12 2.84
C GLU A 48 5.28 -3.46 2.03
N LYS A 49 5.69 -4.10 0.93
CA LYS A 49 6.71 -3.53 0.04
C LYS A 49 6.25 -2.20 -0.55
N LEU A 50 5.00 -2.12 -0.97
CA LEU A 50 4.44 -0.88 -1.51
C LEU A 50 4.50 0.23 -0.46
N LEU A 51 4.13 -0.08 0.78
CA LEU A 51 4.12 0.89 1.88
C LEU A 51 5.53 1.31 2.31
N ASN A 52 6.57 0.59 1.91
CA ASN A 52 7.95 1.00 2.16
C ASN A 52 8.42 2.10 1.21
N LEU A 53 7.68 2.37 0.14
CA LEU A 53 8.00 3.48 -0.75
C LEU A 53 7.68 4.81 -0.08
N ASP A 54 8.41 5.86 -0.47
CA ASP A 54 8.13 7.18 0.06
C ASP A 54 6.84 7.73 -0.55
N ASP A 55 6.27 8.74 0.10
CA ASP A 55 4.97 9.29 -0.30
C ASP A 55 5.02 9.92 -1.70
N ASN A 56 6.15 10.52 -2.08
CA ASN A 56 6.29 11.11 -3.40
C ASN A 56 6.16 10.07 -4.51
N ASN A 57 6.86 8.94 -4.36
CA ASN A 57 6.76 7.85 -5.34
C ASN A 57 5.38 7.20 -5.31
N LEU A 58 4.78 7.03 -4.13
CA LEU A 58 3.42 6.48 -4.03
C LEU A 58 2.41 7.38 -4.73
N TYR A 59 2.48 8.68 -4.48
CA TYR A 59 1.58 9.66 -5.09
C TYR A 59 1.74 9.66 -6.61
N ASN A 60 2.98 9.70 -7.08
CA ASN A 60 3.25 9.72 -8.52
C ASN A 60 2.76 8.43 -9.19
N PHE A 61 3.03 7.28 -8.57
CA PHE A 61 2.57 6.01 -9.12
C PHE A 61 1.05 5.95 -9.20
N TYR A 62 0.37 6.37 -8.12
CA TYR A 62 -1.09 6.36 -8.08
C TYR A 62 -1.69 7.24 -9.19
N ASN A 63 -1.06 8.37 -9.47
CA ASN A 63 -1.55 9.33 -10.46
C ASN A 63 -1.02 9.09 -11.87
N GLY A 64 -0.29 8.01 -12.09
CA GLY A 64 0.25 7.70 -13.41
C GLY A 64 1.41 8.58 -13.83
N LEU A 65 2.07 9.23 -12.86
CA LEU A 65 3.21 10.10 -13.12
C LEU A 65 4.52 9.32 -12.99
N LYS A 66 5.59 9.89 -13.50
CA LYS A 66 6.90 9.26 -13.45
C LYS A 66 7.39 9.13 -12.01
N THR A 67 7.92 7.95 -11.67
CA THR A 67 8.52 7.68 -10.36
C THR A 67 10.04 7.64 -10.47
N ASP A 68 10.72 7.89 -9.35
CA ASP A 68 12.19 7.86 -9.30
C ASP A 68 12.72 6.44 -9.34
N ILE A 69 11.90 5.47 -8.98
CA ILE A 69 12.26 4.06 -8.97
C ILE A 69 11.26 3.28 -9.81
N LYS A 70 11.69 2.08 -10.25
CA LYS A 70 10.80 1.19 -10.96
C LYS A 70 9.91 0.48 -9.97
N ILE A 71 8.59 0.57 -10.16
CA ILE A 71 7.60 -0.09 -9.32
C ILE A 71 7.07 -1.30 -10.08
N GLU A 72 7.14 -2.46 -9.44
CA GLU A 72 6.74 -3.72 -10.05
C GLU A 72 5.26 -3.73 -10.42
N ASN A 73 4.96 -4.53 -11.43
CA ASN A 73 3.59 -4.67 -11.95
C ASN A 73 2.93 -5.88 -11.32
N ASN A 74 2.80 -5.90 -9.99
CA ASN A 74 2.15 -7.00 -9.28
C ASN A 74 0.68 -6.67 -8.99
N ASN A 75 -0.05 -7.66 -8.50
CA ASN A 75 -1.48 -7.53 -8.25
C ASN A 75 -1.81 -6.38 -7.30
N ILE A 76 -1.07 -6.26 -6.21
CA ILE A 76 -1.30 -5.20 -5.21
C ILE A 76 -1.06 -3.82 -5.81
N ASN A 77 0.03 -3.67 -6.56
CA ASN A 77 0.36 -2.37 -7.13
C ASN A 77 -0.67 -1.97 -8.19
N LEU A 78 -1.19 -2.93 -8.95
CA LEU A 78 -2.26 -2.66 -9.91
C LEU A 78 -3.56 -2.29 -9.21
N LEU A 79 -3.89 -2.98 -8.13
CA LEU A 79 -5.08 -2.64 -7.34
C LEU A 79 -4.98 -1.22 -6.80
N PHE A 80 -3.82 -0.85 -6.27
CA PHE A 80 -3.61 0.51 -5.74
C PHE A 80 -3.74 1.56 -6.84
N LYS A 81 -3.10 1.33 -7.97
CA LYS A 81 -3.14 2.27 -9.08
C LYS A 81 -4.56 2.52 -9.57
N ASN A 82 -5.41 1.49 -9.52
CA ASN A 82 -6.79 1.58 -10.00
C ASN A 82 -7.81 1.88 -8.89
N PHE A 83 -7.34 2.04 -7.65
CA PHE A 83 -8.21 2.30 -6.52
C PHE A 83 -8.82 3.69 -6.61
N LYS A 84 -10.14 3.78 -6.42
CA LYS A 84 -10.86 5.05 -6.39
C LYS A 84 -11.18 5.41 -4.96
N TYR A 85 -10.52 6.44 -4.46
CA TYR A 85 -10.81 6.97 -3.14
C TYR A 85 -11.96 7.96 -3.25
N GLU A 86 -13.01 7.70 -2.50
CA GLU A 86 -14.20 8.54 -2.50
C GLU A 86 -14.47 9.12 -1.13
#